data_7e0f40af342c4bd9bb308032ab1d4d0f
#
_entry.id   7e0f40af342c4bd9bb308032ab1d4d0f
#
_cell.length_a   1.000
_cell.length_b   1.000
_cell.length_c   1.000
_cell.angle_alpha   90.00
_cell.angle_beta   90.00
_cell.angle_gamma   90.00
#
_symmetry.space_group_name_H-M   'P 1'
#
loop_
_entity.id
_entity.type
_entity.pdbx_description
1 polymer ?
#
loop_
_entity_poly.entity_id
_entity_poly.type
_entity_poly.pdbx_seq_one_letter_code
_entity_poly.pdbx_strand_id
1 'polypeptide(L)'
;MIACTATIDLDSSTATLSSRPQPIAFESLQQLKQLMTESSDFVQGDLADFRRAADNVRLAQLATILCATNLGDKWSPEGTALIGINGDGCALNNRLFWDDFISHGHDNGRASLFVPTLPSIPVCEAAIALHIQGPVRYIATESATLLEEAISDMFATDSTLRQIMTVELFNRSVRCALHTKN
;
A
#
# COMPACT_ATOMS: atom_id res chain seq x y z
N MET A 1 15.66 -8.27 7.91
CA MET A 1 15.91 -8.90 6.56
C MET A 1 14.63 -8.79 5.73
N ILE A 2 14.72 -8.52 4.41
CA ILE A 2 13.55 -8.56 3.52
C ILE A 2 13.18 -10.02 3.26
N ALA A 3 11.97 -10.39 3.63
CA ALA A 3 11.45 -11.75 3.46
C ALA A 3 10.77 -11.96 2.11
N CYS A 4 10.02 -10.95 1.62
CA CYS A 4 9.36 -10.99 0.33
C CYS A 4 9.07 -9.59 -0.20
N THR A 5 8.79 -9.51 -1.49
CA THR A 5 8.39 -8.27 -2.16
C THR A 5 7.23 -8.53 -3.13
N ALA A 6 6.41 -7.49 -3.33
CA ALA A 6 5.41 -7.42 -4.38
C ALA A 6 5.46 -6.05 -5.05
N THR A 7 5.24 -5.99 -6.35
CA THR A 7 5.15 -4.75 -7.12
C THR A 7 3.92 -4.76 -8.00
N ILE A 8 3.29 -3.60 -8.17
CA ILE A 8 2.25 -3.38 -9.17
C ILE A 8 2.66 -2.17 -9.99
N ASP A 9 2.63 -2.30 -11.30
CA ASP A 9 3.00 -1.26 -12.24
C ASP A 9 1.88 -1.09 -13.28
N LEU A 10 1.29 0.10 -13.33
CA LEU A 10 0.19 0.43 -14.22
C LEU A 10 0.65 0.67 -15.66
N ASP A 11 1.92 1.04 -15.87
CA ASP A 11 2.43 1.32 -17.21
C ASP A 11 2.67 0.02 -17.98
N SER A 12 3.20 -0.99 -17.29
CA SER A 12 3.33 -2.35 -17.84
C SER A 12 2.09 -3.22 -17.65
N SER A 13 1.11 -2.76 -16.88
CA SER A 13 -0.09 -3.53 -16.50
C SER A 13 0.24 -4.90 -15.90
N THR A 14 1.22 -4.93 -15.00
CA THR A 14 1.71 -6.17 -14.38
C THR A 14 1.82 -6.06 -12.86
N ALA A 15 1.56 -7.19 -12.20
CA ALA A 15 1.86 -7.37 -10.78
C ALA A 15 2.86 -8.52 -10.61
N THR A 16 3.88 -8.31 -9.80
CA THR A 16 4.93 -9.31 -9.54
C THR A 16 4.98 -9.67 -8.06
N LEU A 17 5.29 -10.93 -7.79
CA LEU A 17 5.51 -11.44 -6.45
C LEU A 17 6.86 -12.17 -6.42
N SER A 18 7.65 -11.96 -5.38
CA SER A 18 8.96 -12.62 -5.26
C SER A 18 8.88 -14.16 -5.19
N SER A 19 7.71 -14.70 -4.79
CA SER A 19 7.46 -16.15 -4.76
C SER A 19 7.01 -16.73 -6.11
N ARG A 20 6.65 -15.90 -7.09
CA ARG A 20 6.14 -16.35 -8.40
C ARG A 20 7.05 -15.89 -9.52
N PRO A 21 7.53 -16.81 -10.41
CA PRO A 21 8.43 -16.45 -11.50
C PRO A 21 7.75 -15.66 -12.62
N GLN A 22 6.43 -15.77 -12.75
CA GLN A 22 5.69 -15.09 -13.81
C GLN A 22 4.85 -13.94 -13.23
N PRO A 23 4.87 -12.75 -13.88
CA PRO A 23 4.02 -11.65 -13.50
C PRO A 23 2.54 -11.98 -13.78
N ILE A 24 1.66 -11.37 -13.00
CA ILE A 24 0.22 -11.38 -13.21
C ILE A 24 -0.11 -10.21 -14.13
N ALA A 25 -0.56 -10.46 -15.34
CA ALA A 25 -1.06 -9.43 -16.26
C ALA A 25 -2.48 -9.02 -15.89
N PHE A 26 -2.82 -7.74 -16.02
CA PHE A 26 -4.16 -7.22 -15.79
C PHE A 26 -4.45 -6.01 -16.71
N GLU A 27 -5.71 -5.76 -17.00
CA GLU A 27 -6.15 -4.61 -17.80
C GLU A 27 -6.55 -3.42 -16.92
N SER A 28 -6.93 -3.68 -15.66
CA SER A 28 -7.33 -2.68 -14.69
C SER A 28 -7.11 -3.16 -13.26
N LEU A 29 -6.97 -2.23 -12.30
CA LEU A 29 -6.89 -2.57 -10.87
C LEU A 29 -8.15 -3.33 -10.39
N GLN A 30 -9.31 -3.08 -11.01
CA GLN A 30 -10.54 -3.82 -10.70
C GLN A 30 -10.43 -5.29 -11.12
N GLN A 31 -9.85 -5.57 -12.30
CA GLN A 31 -9.60 -6.92 -12.76
C GLN A 31 -8.56 -7.63 -11.87
N LEU A 32 -7.46 -6.94 -11.52
CA LEU A 32 -6.47 -7.50 -10.59
C LEU A 32 -7.12 -7.86 -9.25
N LYS A 33 -7.94 -6.96 -8.69
CA LYS A 33 -8.74 -7.26 -7.48
C LYS A 33 -9.56 -8.53 -7.67
N GLN A 34 -10.30 -8.64 -8.78
CA GLN A 34 -11.17 -9.79 -9.06
C GLN A 34 -10.36 -11.09 -9.12
N LEU A 35 -9.25 -11.12 -9.85
CA LEU A 35 -8.35 -12.27 -9.90
C LEU A 35 -7.86 -12.70 -8.51
N MET A 36 -7.56 -11.75 -7.64
CA MET A 36 -7.10 -12.01 -6.28
C MET A 36 -8.23 -12.51 -5.37
N THR A 37 -9.45 -12.00 -5.52
CA THR A 37 -10.58 -12.38 -4.66
C THR A 37 -11.24 -13.70 -5.07
N GLU A 38 -11.15 -14.07 -6.35
CA GLU A 38 -11.68 -15.33 -6.86
C GLU A 38 -10.74 -16.53 -6.64
N SER A 39 -9.48 -16.29 -6.34
CA SER A 39 -8.49 -17.34 -6.11
C SER A 39 -8.23 -17.53 -4.61
N SER A 40 -8.32 -18.77 -4.16
CA SER A 40 -7.93 -19.16 -2.79
C SER A 40 -6.44 -19.05 -2.51
N ASP A 41 -5.63 -18.80 -3.55
CA ASP A 41 -4.18 -18.65 -3.43
C ASP A 41 -3.77 -17.32 -2.78
N PHE A 42 -4.70 -16.37 -2.65
CA PHE A 42 -4.43 -15.05 -2.10
C PHE A 42 -5.02 -14.87 -0.71
N VAL A 43 -4.30 -14.13 0.13
CA VAL A 43 -4.84 -13.64 1.41
C VAL A 43 -6.06 -12.78 1.11
N GLN A 44 -7.15 -13.04 1.82
CA GLN A 44 -8.37 -12.26 1.64
C GLN A 44 -8.28 -10.97 2.43
N GLY A 45 -8.53 -9.84 1.74
CA GLY A 45 -8.56 -8.51 2.32
C GLY A 45 -9.95 -7.91 2.28
N ASP A 46 -10.25 -7.02 3.24
CA ASP A 46 -11.47 -6.20 3.18
C ASP A 46 -11.29 -5.07 2.18
N LEU A 47 -11.92 -5.18 1.02
CA LEU A 47 -11.87 -4.26 -0.08
C LEU A 47 -13.26 -3.65 -0.39
N ALA A 48 -14.08 -3.43 0.65
CA ALA A 48 -15.46 -2.93 0.50
C ALA A 48 -15.55 -1.61 -0.28
N ASP A 49 -14.69 -0.65 0.03
CA ASP A 49 -14.67 0.68 -0.60
C ASP A 49 -13.72 0.81 -1.80
N PHE A 50 -13.09 -0.28 -2.23
CA PHE A 50 -12.09 -0.31 -3.31
C PHE A 50 -12.54 0.42 -4.58
N ARG A 51 -13.80 0.25 -4.99
CA ARG A 51 -14.31 0.87 -6.23
C ARG A 51 -14.34 2.39 -6.18
N ARG A 52 -14.48 2.98 -4.97
CA ARG A 52 -14.55 4.43 -4.75
C ARG A 52 -13.20 5.05 -4.42
N ALA A 53 -12.22 4.21 -4.06
CA ALA A 53 -10.91 4.65 -3.67
C ALA A 53 -10.11 5.22 -4.87
N ALA A 54 -9.22 6.16 -4.60
CA ALA A 54 -8.24 6.65 -5.57
C ALA A 54 -7.21 5.56 -5.92
N ASP A 55 -6.53 5.70 -7.06
CA ASP A 55 -5.62 4.67 -7.56
C ASP A 55 -4.43 4.41 -6.62
N ASN A 56 -3.90 5.44 -5.95
CA ASN A 56 -2.84 5.26 -4.95
C ASN A 56 -3.28 4.41 -3.75
N VAL A 57 -4.54 4.54 -3.33
CA VAL A 57 -5.14 3.70 -2.27
C VAL A 57 -5.32 2.28 -2.77
N ARG A 58 -5.88 2.10 -3.96
CA ARG A 58 -6.08 0.79 -4.59
C ARG A 58 -4.75 0.06 -4.78
N LEU A 59 -3.72 0.77 -5.24
CA LEU A 59 -2.38 0.23 -5.40
C LEU A 59 -1.81 -0.25 -4.06
N ALA A 60 -1.90 0.56 -3.01
CA ALA A 60 -1.43 0.20 -1.67
C ALA A 60 -2.15 -1.05 -1.13
N GLN A 61 -3.47 -1.10 -1.22
CA GLN A 61 -4.28 -2.25 -0.76
C GLN A 61 -3.90 -3.54 -1.50
N LEU A 62 -3.84 -3.51 -2.84
CA LEU A 62 -3.51 -4.72 -3.61
C LEU A 62 -2.07 -5.17 -3.41
N ALA A 63 -1.10 -4.24 -3.36
CA ALA A 63 0.30 -4.59 -3.16
C ALA A 63 0.56 -5.21 -1.78
N THR A 64 -0.10 -4.73 -0.74
CA THR A 64 0.01 -5.30 0.61
C THR A 64 -0.61 -6.69 0.69
N ILE A 65 -1.77 -6.93 0.05
CA ILE A 65 -2.37 -8.26 -0.03
C ILE A 65 -1.45 -9.23 -0.80
N LEU A 66 -0.89 -8.80 -1.94
CA LEU A 66 0.08 -9.60 -2.68
C LEU A 66 1.31 -9.94 -1.84
N CYS A 67 1.83 -8.96 -1.10
CA CYS A 67 2.99 -9.17 -0.22
C CYS A 67 2.66 -10.12 0.93
N ALA A 68 1.49 -9.99 1.57
CA ALA A 68 1.00 -10.91 2.60
C ALA A 68 0.85 -12.33 2.05
N THR A 69 0.32 -12.47 0.83
CA THR A 69 0.17 -13.76 0.14
C THR A 69 1.51 -14.49 -0.06
N ASN A 70 2.59 -13.77 -0.32
CA ASN A 70 3.92 -14.36 -0.42
C ASN A 70 4.38 -15.12 0.84
N LEU A 71 3.84 -14.79 2.00
CA LEU A 71 4.18 -15.44 3.27
C LEU A 71 3.36 -16.71 3.51
N GLY A 72 2.19 -16.85 2.88
CA GLY A 72 1.29 -17.96 3.13
C GLY A 72 0.95 -18.08 4.61
N ASP A 73 1.12 -19.27 5.19
CA ASP A 73 0.80 -19.58 6.60
C ASP A 73 1.63 -18.75 7.63
N LYS A 74 2.67 -18.08 7.21
CA LYS A 74 3.48 -17.22 8.09
C LYS A 74 2.92 -15.79 8.21
N TRP A 75 1.92 -15.46 7.43
CA TRP A 75 1.26 -14.16 7.52
C TRP A 75 0.42 -14.08 8.80
N SER A 76 0.60 -12.99 9.54
CA SER A 76 -0.24 -12.67 10.72
C SER A 76 -0.38 -11.16 10.84
N PRO A 77 -1.61 -10.61 10.85
CA PRO A 77 -1.84 -9.18 11.06
C PRO A 77 -1.49 -8.70 12.47
N GLU A 78 -1.52 -9.59 13.46
CA GLU A 78 -1.31 -9.28 14.89
C GLU A 78 0.16 -9.01 15.17
N GLY A 79 1.10 -9.20 14.60
CA GLY A 79 2.51 -8.87 14.86
C GLY A 79 3.10 -8.05 13.73
N THR A 80 2.27 -7.44 12.91
CA THR A 80 2.67 -6.70 11.72
C THR A 80 2.43 -5.22 11.90
N ALA A 81 3.45 -4.41 11.61
CA ALA A 81 3.36 -2.97 11.45
C ALA A 81 3.41 -2.61 9.96
N LEU A 82 2.97 -1.38 9.63
CA LEU A 82 2.97 -0.88 8.26
C LEU A 82 3.61 0.50 8.18
N ILE A 83 4.53 0.68 7.22
CA ILE A 83 5.16 1.97 6.92
C ILE A 83 4.83 2.36 5.47
N GLY A 84 4.11 3.46 5.30
CA GLY A 84 3.91 4.08 3.99
C GLY A 84 5.03 5.07 3.66
N ILE A 85 5.50 5.03 2.43
CA ILE A 85 6.53 5.92 1.93
C ILE A 85 6.03 6.53 0.63
N ASN A 86 6.09 7.85 0.56
CA ASN A 86 5.73 8.58 -0.65
C ASN A 86 6.50 9.91 -0.65
N GLY A 87 7.51 10.01 -1.50
CA GLY A 87 8.38 11.18 -1.59
C GLY A 87 7.67 12.42 -2.14
N ASP A 88 6.66 12.23 -3.01
CA ASP A 88 5.92 13.33 -3.63
C ASP A 88 4.74 13.85 -2.80
N GLY A 89 4.44 13.23 -1.65
CA GLY A 89 3.39 13.67 -0.74
C GLY A 89 1.99 13.74 -1.37
N CYS A 90 1.69 12.87 -2.34
CA CYS A 90 0.43 12.87 -3.11
C CYS A 90 0.22 14.13 -3.99
N ALA A 91 1.30 14.66 -4.57
CA ALA A 91 1.27 15.89 -5.37
C ALA A 91 0.22 15.85 -6.51
N LEU A 92 0.05 14.71 -7.18
CA LEU A 92 -0.97 14.55 -8.21
C LEU A 92 -2.39 14.74 -7.66
N ASN A 93 -2.71 14.09 -6.54
CA ASN A 93 -4.04 14.19 -5.92
C ASN A 93 -4.30 15.61 -5.38
N ASN A 94 -3.27 16.26 -4.83
CA ASN A 94 -3.35 17.66 -4.43
C ASN A 94 -3.68 18.56 -5.63
N ARG A 95 -3.03 18.36 -6.77
CA ARG A 95 -3.30 19.11 -8.00
C ARG A 95 -4.74 18.90 -8.47
N LEU A 96 -5.21 17.65 -8.54
CA LEU A 96 -6.57 17.34 -8.96
C LEU A 96 -7.62 17.96 -8.04
N PHE A 97 -7.39 17.96 -6.74
CA PHE A 97 -8.26 18.64 -5.79
C PHE A 97 -8.29 20.16 -6.01
N TRP A 98 -7.12 20.79 -6.16
CA TRP A 98 -7.05 22.23 -6.37
C TRP A 98 -7.68 22.67 -7.69
N ASP A 99 -7.46 21.93 -8.78
CA ASP A 99 -8.04 22.23 -10.09
C ASP A 99 -9.58 22.15 -10.03
N ASP A 100 -10.11 21.15 -9.32
CA ASP A 100 -11.55 21.02 -9.08
C ASP A 100 -12.11 22.15 -8.21
N PHE A 101 -11.44 22.43 -7.09
CA PHE A 101 -11.84 23.44 -6.12
C PHE A 101 -11.89 24.85 -6.74
N ILE A 102 -10.89 25.20 -7.56
CA ILE A 102 -10.85 26.48 -8.28
C ILE A 102 -11.95 26.55 -9.34
N SER A 103 -12.18 25.44 -10.07
CA SER A 103 -13.13 25.41 -11.19
C SER A 103 -14.59 25.44 -10.75
N HIS A 104 -14.94 24.89 -9.60
CA HIS A 104 -16.31 24.76 -9.11
C HIS A 104 -16.68 25.69 -7.96
N GLY A 105 -15.74 26.51 -7.51
CA GLY A 105 -15.92 27.47 -6.39
C GLY A 105 -15.68 26.88 -5.00
N HIS A 106 -15.33 27.75 -4.09
CA HIS A 106 -14.84 27.42 -2.75
C HIS A 106 -15.84 26.66 -1.85
N ASP A 107 -17.12 26.75 -2.15
CA ASP A 107 -18.19 26.11 -1.34
C ASP A 107 -18.51 24.67 -1.79
N ASN A 108 -17.87 24.18 -2.87
CA ASN A 108 -18.18 22.91 -3.51
C ASN A 108 -17.03 21.90 -3.48
N GLY A 109 -16.15 21.96 -2.49
CA GLY A 109 -15.04 21.01 -2.35
C GLY A 109 -15.52 19.57 -2.22
N ARG A 110 -15.10 18.69 -3.14
CA ARG A 110 -15.49 17.27 -3.14
C ARG A 110 -14.61 16.45 -2.20
N ALA A 111 -15.20 15.89 -1.15
CA ALA A 111 -14.49 15.03 -0.20
C ALA A 111 -13.76 13.86 -0.88
N SER A 112 -14.32 13.30 -1.96
CA SER A 112 -13.70 12.22 -2.74
C SER A 112 -12.38 12.62 -3.41
N LEU A 113 -12.14 13.90 -3.68
CA LEU A 113 -10.88 14.42 -4.18
C LEU A 113 -9.95 14.91 -3.06
N PHE A 114 -10.52 15.35 -1.94
CA PHE A 114 -9.75 15.82 -0.78
C PHE A 114 -9.08 14.66 -0.04
N VAL A 115 -9.81 13.60 0.27
CA VAL A 115 -9.27 12.47 1.06
C VAL A 115 -7.96 11.91 0.47
N PRO A 116 -7.83 11.67 -0.84
CA PRO A 116 -6.57 11.16 -1.42
C PRO A 116 -5.40 12.15 -1.38
N THR A 117 -5.61 13.42 -1.00
CA THR A 117 -4.51 14.39 -0.82
C THR A 117 -3.70 14.15 0.45
N LEU A 118 -4.23 13.35 1.38
CA LEU A 118 -3.57 13.02 2.64
C LEU A 118 -2.63 11.82 2.42
N PRO A 119 -1.30 12.00 2.54
CA PRO A 119 -0.34 10.97 2.14
C PRO A 119 -0.39 9.70 3.00
N SER A 120 -0.96 9.78 4.21
CA SER A 120 -1.16 8.61 5.09
C SER A 120 -2.36 7.74 4.72
N ILE A 121 -3.32 8.25 3.94
CA ILE A 121 -4.55 7.50 3.62
C ILE A 121 -4.25 6.16 2.92
N PRO A 122 -3.41 6.08 1.88
CA PRO A 122 -3.15 4.81 1.21
C PRO A 122 -2.66 3.71 2.16
N VAL A 123 -1.76 4.07 3.09
CA VAL A 123 -1.22 3.08 4.04
C VAL A 123 -2.23 2.75 5.14
N CYS A 124 -3.04 3.70 5.60
CA CYS A 124 -4.11 3.43 6.56
C CYS A 124 -5.18 2.49 5.97
N GLU A 125 -5.61 2.74 4.73
CA GLU A 125 -6.58 1.90 4.03
C GLU A 125 -6.02 0.49 3.75
N ALA A 126 -4.73 0.37 3.45
CA ALA A 126 -4.06 -0.93 3.30
C ALA A 126 -4.01 -1.69 4.63
N ALA A 127 -3.76 -1.00 5.75
CA ALA A 127 -3.77 -1.60 7.07
C ALA A 127 -5.17 -2.09 7.47
N ILE A 128 -6.21 -1.31 7.16
CA ILE A 128 -7.62 -1.70 7.38
C ILE A 128 -7.94 -2.95 6.54
N ALA A 129 -7.59 -2.94 5.25
CA ALA A 129 -7.87 -4.06 4.34
C ALA A 129 -7.28 -5.38 4.82
N LEU A 130 -6.13 -5.37 5.49
CA LEU A 130 -5.45 -6.56 6.03
C LEU A 130 -5.66 -6.79 7.53
N HIS A 131 -6.48 -5.96 8.19
CA HIS A 131 -6.70 -6.01 9.65
C HIS A 131 -5.40 -5.93 10.47
N ILE A 132 -4.41 -5.17 9.99
CA ILE A 132 -3.12 -4.98 10.67
C ILE A 132 -3.37 -4.31 12.03
N GLN A 133 -2.85 -4.90 13.10
CA GLN A 133 -3.06 -4.44 14.47
C GLN A 133 -1.85 -3.67 15.04
N GLY A 134 -0.70 -3.78 14.42
CA GLY A 134 0.49 -3.03 14.81
C GLY A 134 0.48 -1.58 14.36
N PRO A 135 1.51 -0.82 14.72
CA PRO A 135 1.62 0.60 14.35
C PRO A 135 1.59 0.83 12.85
N VAL A 136 0.86 1.88 12.43
CA VAL A 136 0.86 2.36 11.05
C VAL A 136 1.54 3.72 11.03
N ARG A 137 2.56 3.89 10.18
CA ARG A 137 3.31 5.14 10.03
C ARG A 137 3.39 5.55 8.57
N TYR A 138 3.47 6.85 8.35
CA TYR A 138 3.81 7.42 7.06
C TYR A 138 5.11 8.22 7.20
N ILE A 139 6.02 8.08 6.23
CA ILE A 139 7.29 8.79 6.19
C ILE A 139 7.44 9.44 4.82
N ALA A 140 7.52 10.78 4.79
CA ALA A 140 7.81 11.53 3.58
C ALA A 140 9.32 11.51 3.33
N THR A 141 9.82 10.48 2.66
CA THR A 141 11.25 10.34 2.34
C THR A 141 11.45 9.55 1.05
N GLU A 142 12.57 9.83 0.39
CA GLU A 142 13.13 9.00 -0.69
C GLU A 142 14.43 8.32 -0.23
N SER A 143 14.86 8.54 1.01
CA SER A 143 16.09 8.00 1.56
C SER A 143 15.90 6.58 2.06
N ALA A 144 16.58 5.62 1.45
CA ALA A 144 16.61 4.23 1.89
C ALA A 144 17.19 4.10 3.32
N THR A 145 18.17 4.94 3.68
CA THR A 145 18.80 4.93 5.01
C THR A 145 17.80 5.31 6.09
N LEU A 146 17.01 6.39 5.88
CA LEU A 146 15.99 6.79 6.85
C LEU A 146 14.89 5.73 7.00
N LEU A 147 14.57 5.02 5.94
CA LEU A 147 13.63 3.91 6.01
C LEU A 147 14.19 2.75 6.82
N GLU A 148 15.44 2.36 6.60
CA GLU A 148 16.11 1.30 7.36
C GLU A 148 16.21 1.65 8.85
N GLU A 149 16.52 2.90 9.18
CA GLU A 149 16.52 3.42 10.55
C GLU A 149 15.12 3.32 11.17
N ALA A 150 14.07 3.75 10.47
CA ALA A 150 12.70 3.67 10.97
C ALA A 150 12.24 2.23 11.22
N ILE A 151 12.61 1.29 10.34
CA ILE A 151 12.33 -0.15 10.52
C ILE A 151 13.06 -0.69 11.75
N SER A 152 14.34 -0.35 11.89
CA SER A 152 15.17 -0.77 13.02
C SER A 152 14.61 -0.26 14.35
N ASP A 153 14.25 1.01 14.40
CA ASP A 153 13.64 1.65 15.57
C ASP A 153 12.32 1.00 15.96
N MET A 154 11.45 0.70 14.99
CA MET A 154 10.18 0.05 15.30
C MET A 154 10.40 -1.34 15.90
N PHE A 155 11.30 -2.15 15.34
CA PHE A 155 11.63 -3.46 15.92
C PHE A 155 12.31 -3.37 17.28
N ALA A 156 13.06 -2.29 17.56
CA ALA A 156 13.75 -2.08 18.84
C ALA A 156 12.77 -1.62 19.94
N THR A 157 11.80 -0.78 19.57
CA THR A 157 10.89 -0.17 20.55
C THR A 157 9.67 -1.03 20.85
N ASP A 158 9.27 -1.93 19.93
CA ASP A 158 8.12 -2.81 20.13
C ASP A 158 8.53 -4.29 20.00
N SER A 159 8.57 -4.97 21.14
CA SER A 159 8.95 -6.38 21.21
C SER A 159 7.87 -7.32 20.66
N THR A 160 6.63 -6.85 20.49
CA THR A 160 5.52 -7.64 19.95
C THR A 160 5.56 -7.74 18.43
N LEU A 161 6.26 -6.81 17.77
CA LEU A 161 6.41 -6.81 16.31
C LEU A 161 7.29 -7.97 15.84
N ARG A 162 6.76 -8.71 14.91
CA ARG A 162 7.45 -9.80 14.19
C ARG A 162 7.79 -9.42 12.77
N GLN A 163 6.96 -8.55 12.18
CA GLN A 163 7.00 -8.18 10.77
C GLN A 163 6.74 -6.68 10.62
N ILE A 164 7.41 -6.06 9.67
CA ILE A 164 7.13 -4.69 9.23
C ILE A 164 6.97 -4.73 7.72
N MET A 165 5.82 -4.29 7.24
CA MET A 165 5.56 -4.13 5.82
C MET A 165 5.82 -2.69 5.41
N THR A 166 6.55 -2.47 4.33
CA THR A 166 6.77 -1.14 3.75
C THR A 166 6.01 -1.02 2.44
N VAL A 167 5.38 0.12 2.20
CA VAL A 167 4.63 0.43 0.98
C VAL A 167 5.19 1.72 0.40
N GLU A 168 5.94 1.58 -0.68
CA GLU A 168 6.52 2.69 -1.44
C GLU A 168 5.59 3.01 -2.62
N LEU A 169 4.97 4.18 -2.57
CA LEU A 169 4.08 4.65 -3.63
C LEU A 169 4.82 5.57 -4.58
N PHE A 170 4.71 5.27 -5.85
CA PHE A 170 5.11 6.09 -6.98
C PHE A 170 3.86 6.53 -7.74
N ASN A 171 4.01 7.47 -8.68
CA ASN A 171 2.85 8.02 -9.38
C ASN A 171 1.95 6.94 -10.02
N ARG A 172 2.54 5.92 -10.67
CA ARG A 172 1.80 4.85 -11.38
C ARG A 172 2.22 3.44 -10.98
N SER A 173 2.95 3.32 -9.89
CA SER A 173 3.39 2.02 -9.39
C SER A 173 3.50 2.01 -7.88
N VAL A 174 3.54 0.82 -7.31
CA VAL A 174 3.75 0.58 -5.89
C VAL A 174 4.70 -0.59 -5.70
N ARG A 175 5.57 -0.46 -4.72
CA ARG A 175 6.39 -1.56 -4.23
C ARG A 175 6.04 -1.82 -2.79
N CYS A 176 5.76 -3.05 -2.47
CA CYS A 176 5.59 -3.52 -1.10
C CYS A 176 6.73 -4.49 -0.75
N ALA A 177 7.32 -4.32 0.42
CA ALA A 177 8.32 -5.23 0.95
C ALA A 177 8.00 -5.60 2.39
N LEU A 178 8.24 -6.85 2.75
CA LEU A 178 8.08 -7.32 4.12
C LEU A 178 9.43 -7.59 4.76
N HIS A 179 9.62 -7.03 5.93
CA HIS A 179 10.80 -7.16 6.75
C HIS A 179 10.49 -8.01 7.98
N THR A 180 11.39 -8.94 8.30
CA THR A 180 11.28 -9.77 9.51
C THR A 180 12.39 -9.41 10.49
N LYS A 181 12.10 -9.56 11.78
CA LYS A 181 13.10 -9.47 12.83
C LYS A 181 14.11 -10.61 12.64
N ASN A 182 15.40 -10.30 12.70
CA ASN A 182 16.47 -11.31 12.70
C ASN A 182 16.49 -12.05 14.03
#